data_4c1c7020b7cc592b7bc6e2814b87af12
#
_entry.id   4c1c7020b7cc592b7bc6e2814b87af12
#
_cell.length_a   1.000
_cell.length_b   1.000
_cell.length_c   1.000
_cell.angle_alpha   90.00
_cell.angle_beta   90.00
_cell.angle_gamma   90.00
#
_symmetry.space_group_name_H-M   'P 1'
#
loop_
_entity.id
_entity.type
_entity.pdbx_description
1 polymer ?
#
loop_
_entity_poly.entity_id
_entity_poly.type
_entity_poly.pdbx_seq_one_letter_code
_entity_poly.pdbx_strand_id
1 'polypeptide(L)' 'MKETNLKMAQQDIEEALKTVEDIEKVISDDNSSKDVIKEKFVSLNEKVKKLEDILKSEGIL' A
#
# COMPACT_ATOMS: atom_id res chain seq x y z
N MET A 1 2.87 -19.69 -7.08
CA MET A 1 3.58 -18.39 -7.06
C MET A 1 5.07 -18.61 -6.83
N LYS A 2 5.90 -17.92 -7.59
CA LYS A 2 7.34 -18.01 -7.38
C LYS A 2 7.68 -17.44 -6.01
N GLU A 3 8.66 -18.03 -5.35
CA GLU A 3 9.06 -17.59 -4.02
C GLU A 3 9.43 -16.11 -3.97
N THR A 4 10.15 -15.63 -4.97
CA THR A 4 10.52 -14.21 -5.06
C THR A 4 9.29 -13.32 -5.12
N ASN A 5 8.31 -13.67 -5.95
CA ASN A 5 7.08 -12.89 -6.07
C ASN A 5 6.25 -12.95 -4.80
N LEU A 6 6.25 -14.09 -4.13
CA LEU A 6 5.55 -14.23 -2.85
C LEU A 6 6.14 -13.30 -1.80
N LYS A 7 7.47 -13.24 -1.70
CA LYS A 7 8.15 -12.35 -0.76
C LYS A 7 7.87 -10.89 -1.09
N MET A 8 7.89 -10.53 -2.37
CA MET A 8 7.59 -9.16 -2.80
C MET A 8 6.16 -8.78 -2.46
N ALA A 9 5.22 -9.69 -2.68
CA ALA A 9 3.82 -9.45 -2.35
C ALA A 9 3.64 -9.27 -0.84
N GLN A 10 4.27 -10.12 -0.02
CA GLN A 10 4.18 -10.01 1.43
C GLN A 10 4.76 -8.68 1.93
N GLN A 11 5.90 -8.28 1.40
CA GLN A 11 6.52 -7.01 1.76
C GLN A 11 5.63 -5.84 1.37
N ASP A 12 5.06 -5.90 0.18
CA ASP A 12 4.17 -4.85 -0.31
C ASP A 12 2.92 -4.72 0.57
N ILE A 13 2.36 -5.85 0.99
CA ILE A 13 1.21 -5.87 1.90
C ILE A 13 1.58 -5.25 3.26
N GLU A 14 2.73 -5.59 3.79
CA GLU A 14 3.18 -5.01 5.06
C GLU A 14 3.34 -3.50 4.96
N GLU A 15 3.92 -3.02 3.87
CA GLU A 15 4.07 -1.59 3.63
C GLU A 15 2.71 -0.90 3.47
N ALA A 16 1.78 -1.55 2.78
CA ALA A 16 0.43 -1.02 2.62
C ALA A 16 -0.28 -0.91 3.97
N LEU A 17 -0.13 -1.90 4.84
CA LEU A 17 -0.70 -1.86 6.19
C LEU A 17 -0.13 -0.70 7.01
N LYS A 18 1.18 -0.47 6.93
CA LYS A 18 1.80 0.68 7.61
C LYS A 18 1.25 1.99 7.07
N THR A 19 1.05 2.08 5.77
CA THR A 19 0.47 3.27 5.15
C THR A 19 -0.95 3.52 5.67
N VAL A 20 -1.74 2.47 5.80
CA VAL A 20 -3.09 2.58 6.37
C VAL A 20 -3.04 3.07 7.82
N GLU A 21 -2.12 2.55 8.62
CA GLU A 21 -1.93 3.01 10.00
C GLU A 21 -1.57 4.49 10.04
N ASP A 22 -0.68 4.93 9.14
CA ASP A 22 -0.31 6.33 9.03
C ASP A 22 -1.52 7.20 8.68
N ILE A 23 -2.36 6.73 7.76
CA ILE A 23 -3.58 7.44 7.38
C ILE A 23 -4.50 7.59 8.59
N GLU A 24 -4.67 6.54 9.38
CA GLU A 24 -5.49 6.58 10.58
C GLU A 24 -4.97 7.63 11.56
N LYS A 25 -3.66 7.68 11.77
CA LYS A 25 -3.04 8.67 12.66
C LYS A 25 -3.25 10.09 12.15
N VAL A 26 -3.10 10.29 10.85
CA VAL A 26 -3.27 11.61 10.24
C VAL A 26 -4.72 12.07 10.36
N ILE A 27 -5.66 11.18 10.13
CA ILE A 27 -7.09 11.50 10.26
C ILE A 27 -7.46 11.81 11.71
N SER A 28 -6.85 11.11 12.67
CA SER A 28 -7.09 11.32 14.09
C SER A 28 -6.47 12.62 14.61
N ASP A 29 -5.51 13.16 13.88
CA ASP A 29 -4.82 14.39 14.26
C ASP A 29 -5.54 15.59 13.66
N ASP A 30 -6.05 16.46 14.53
CA ASP A 30 -6.79 17.66 14.11
C ASP A 30 -5.93 18.65 13.31
N ASN A 31 -4.61 18.50 13.37
CA ASN A 31 -3.68 19.38 12.67
C ASN A 31 -3.30 18.86 11.29
N SER A 32 -3.82 17.72 10.87
CA SER A 32 -3.48 17.15 9.58
C SER A 32 -4.10 17.96 8.44
N SER A 33 -3.34 18.14 7.36
CA SER A 33 -3.82 18.83 6.18
C SER A 33 -4.39 17.83 5.17
N LYS A 34 -5.27 18.33 4.30
CA LYS A 34 -5.81 17.51 3.22
C LYS A 34 -4.71 17.02 2.28
N ASP A 35 -3.67 17.83 2.10
CA ASP A 35 -2.56 17.47 1.22
C ASP A 35 -1.79 16.26 1.75
N VAL A 36 -1.57 16.20 3.06
CA VAL A 36 -0.89 15.07 3.68
C VAL A 36 -1.72 13.80 3.52
N ILE A 37 -3.03 13.89 3.76
CA ILE A 37 -3.94 12.76 3.60
C ILE A 37 -3.91 12.27 2.16
N LYS A 38 -3.97 13.18 1.20
CA LYS A 38 -3.94 12.85 -0.21
C LYS A 38 -2.66 12.13 -0.60
N GLU A 39 -1.50 12.62 -0.12
CA GLU A 39 -0.22 11.97 -0.39
C GLU A 39 -0.19 10.55 0.16
N LYS A 40 -0.74 10.32 1.34
CA LYS A 40 -0.79 8.99 1.94
C LYS A 40 -1.66 8.04 1.12
N PHE A 41 -2.81 8.52 0.61
CA PHE A 41 -3.66 7.71 -0.25
C PHE A 41 -3.00 7.40 -1.59
N VAL A 42 -2.26 8.34 -2.15
CA VAL A 42 -1.49 8.09 -3.38
C VAL A 42 -0.46 6.99 -3.14
N SER A 43 0.26 7.06 -2.02
CA SER A 43 1.23 6.03 -1.65
C SER A 43 0.56 4.67 -1.51
N LEU A 44 -0.61 4.61 -0.87
CA LEU A 44 -1.36 3.37 -0.72
C LEU A 44 -1.78 2.80 -2.08
N ASN A 45 -2.26 3.65 -2.98
CA ASN A 45 -2.64 3.23 -4.32
C ASN A 45 -1.46 2.64 -5.08
N GLU A 46 -0.27 3.21 -4.94
CA GLU A 46 0.93 2.66 -5.56
C GLU A 46 1.24 1.26 -5.04
N LYS A 47 1.08 1.03 -3.75
CA LYS A 47 1.29 -0.29 -3.15
C LYS A 47 0.28 -1.31 -3.68
N VAL A 48 -0.98 -0.91 -3.77
CA VAL A 48 -2.04 -1.78 -4.30
C VAL A 48 -1.76 -2.12 -5.76
N LYS A 49 -1.35 -1.14 -6.55
CA LYS A 49 -1.04 -1.35 -7.96
C LYS A 49 0.12 -2.31 -8.14
N LYS A 50 1.15 -2.16 -7.31
CA LYS A 50 2.30 -3.06 -7.35
C LYS A 50 1.88 -4.49 -7.05
N LEU A 51 1.00 -4.67 -6.07
CA LEU A 51 0.47 -5.99 -5.74
C LEU A 51 -0.31 -6.57 -6.90
N GLU A 52 -1.15 -5.78 -7.56
CA GLU A 52 -1.88 -6.23 -8.74
C GLU A 52 -0.94 -6.69 -9.85
N ASP A 53 0.14 -5.94 -10.09
CA ASP A 53 1.12 -6.30 -11.11
C ASP A 53 1.78 -7.64 -10.80
N ILE A 54 2.12 -7.88 -9.54
CA ILE A 54 2.68 -9.16 -9.12
C ILE A 54 1.69 -10.29 -9.38
N LEU A 55 0.44 -10.11 -9.02
CA LEU A 55 -0.60 -11.11 -9.21
C LEU A 55 -0.89 -11.39 -10.67
N LYS A 56 -0.86 -10.36 -11.50
CA LYS A 56 -1.01 -10.52 -12.96
C LYS A 56 0.16 -11.29 -13.53
N SER A 57 1.37 -10.99 -13.10
CA SER A 57 2.58 -11.68 -13.53
C SER A 57 2.50 -13.18 -13.21
N GLU A 58 1.82 -13.55 -12.13
CA GLU A 58 1.64 -14.95 -11.72
C GLU A 58 0.39 -15.60 -12.32
N GLY A 59 -0.36 -14.86 -13.11
CA GLY A 59 -1.57 -15.39 -13.74
C GLY A 59 -2.76 -15.56 -12.80
N ILE A 60 -2.73 -14.90 -11.63
CA ILE A 60 -3.81 -14.98 -10.64
C ILE A 60 -4.93 -13.99 -10.99
N LEU A 61 -4.57 -12.86 -11.56
CA LEU A 61 -5.52 -11.83 -12.01
C LEU A 61 -5.64 -11.78 -13.50
#